data_c5f044334c1db7463594dbd178807313
#
_entry.id   c5f044334c1db7463594dbd178807313
#
_cell.length_a   1.000
_cell.length_b   1.000
_cell.length_c   1.000
_cell.angle_alpha   90.00
_cell.angle_beta   90.00
_cell.angle_gamma   90.00
#
_symmetry.space_group_name_H-M   'P 1'
#
loop_
_entity.id
_entity.type
_entity.pdbx_description
1 polymer ?
#
loop_
_entity_poly.entity_id
_entity_poly.type
_entity_poly.pdbx_seq_one_letter_code
_entity_poly.pdbx_strand_id
1 'polypeptide(L)' 'MPQMLIQVSGMKHKTDGDRLVLKGETVAGVKMVNANHDDGRVVVTYGDGFDLEAFKAALSAEGFTVA' A
#
# COMPACT_ATOMS: atom_id res chain seq x y z
N MET A 1 -16.68 -2.62 3.81
CA MET A 1 -15.83 -2.48 2.64
C MET A 1 -14.75 -3.56 2.66
N PRO A 2 -14.43 -4.13 1.51
CA PRO A 2 -13.44 -5.21 1.49
C PRO A 2 -12.04 -4.69 1.84
N GLN A 3 -11.27 -5.56 2.45
CA GLN A 3 -9.89 -5.27 2.83
C GLN A 3 -8.97 -6.35 2.28
N MET A 4 -7.73 -5.97 2.03
CA MET A 4 -6.73 -6.87 1.50
C MET A 4 -5.44 -6.66 2.29
N LEU A 5 -4.81 -7.78 2.68
CA LEU A 5 -3.51 -7.73 3.34
C LEU A 5 -2.43 -8.08 2.33
N ILE A 6 -1.43 -7.22 2.21
CA ILE A 6 -0.28 -7.50 1.35
C ILE A 6 1.01 -7.37 2.16
N GLN A 7 2.05 -8.06 1.69
CA GLN A 7 3.36 -8.01 2.30
C GLN A 7 4.26 -7.15 1.42
N VAL A 8 4.88 -6.14 2.02
CA VAL A 8 5.69 -5.17 1.29
C VAL A 8 7.09 -5.12 1.89
N SER A 9 8.10 -5.15 1.02
CA SER A 9 9.49 -4.98 1.39
C SER A 9 9.94 -3.56 1.06
N GLY A 10 10.94 -3.07 1.80
CA GLY A 10 11.50 -1.74 1.55
C GLY A 10 11.11 -0.71 2.58
N MET A 11 10.23 -1.04 3.51
CA MET A 11 9.89 -0.16 4.62
C MET A 11 10.87 -0.41 5.77
N LYS A 12 11.79 0.52 5.98
CA LYS A 12 12.81 0.39 7.03
C LYS A 12 12.53 1.32 8.21
N HIS A 13 11.81 2.40 7.97
CA HIS A 13 11.51 3.41 8.97
C HIS A 13 10.05 3.77 8.91
N LYS A 14 9.54 4.38 9.98
CA LYS A 14 8.16 4.82 10.02
C LYS A 14 7.83 5.78 8.88
N THR A 15 8.78 6.62 8.49
CA THR A 15 8.58 7.56 7.38
C THR A 15 8.35 6.85 6.06
N ASP A 16 8.94 5.67 5.88
CA ASP A 16 8.69 4.86 4.69
C ASP A 16 7.25 4.38 4.65
N GLY A 17 6.73 3.95 5.80
CA GLY A 17 5.33 3.56 5.91
C GLY A 17 4.39 4.72 5.61
N ASP A 18 4.73 5.92 6.10
CA ASP A 18 3.93 7.12 5.84
C ASP A 18 3.91 7.44 4.34
N ARG A 19 5.05 7.32 3.67
CA ARG A 19 5.14 7.54 2.22
C ARG A 19 4.29 6.52 1.47
N LEU A 20 4.34 5.27 1.89
CA LEU A 20 3.56 4.20 1.27
C LEU A 20 2.06 4.49 1.40
N VAL A 21 1.63 4.91 2.58
CA VAL A 21 0.22 5.24 2.81
C VAL A 21 -0.22 6.38 1.91
N LEU A 22 0.55 7.45 1.86
CA LEU A 22 0.22 8.60 1.01
C LEU A 22 0.13 8.20 -0.45
N LYS A 23 1.10 7.42 -0.93
CA LYS A 23 1.10 6.99 -2.33
C LYS A 23 -0.05 6.03 -2.62
N GLY A 24 -0.28 5.09 -1.72
CA GLY A 24 -1.36 4.11 -1.89
C GLY A 24 -2.73 4.77 -1.96
N GLU A 25 -2.94 5.82 -1.17
CA GLU A 25 -4.22 6.52 -1.14
C GLU A 25 -4.50 7.31 -2.41
N THR A 26 -3.51 7.53 -3.26
CA THR A 26 -3.73 8.19 -4.55
C THR A 26 -4.26 7.23 -5.61
N VAL A 27 -4.23 5.93 -5.35
CA VAL A 27 -4.69 4.93 -6.32
C VAL A 27 -6.21 4.88 -6.33
N ALA A 28 -6.79 4.82 -7.54
CA ALA A 28 -8.24 4.80 -7.70
C ALA A 28 -8.85 3.60 -6.97
N GLY A 29 -9.96 3.83 -6.29
CA GLY A 29 -10.69 2.79 -5.57
C GLY A 29 -10.18 2.51 -4.16
N VAL A 30 -9.06 3.10 -3.76
CA VAL A 30 -8.53 2.93 -2.41
C VAL A 30 -9.26 3.87 -1.45
N LYS A 31 -9.75 3.32 -0.35
CA LYS A 31 -10.44 4.09 0.70
C LYS A 31 -9.49 4.40 1.85
N MET A 32 -8.65 3.43 2.23
CA MET A 32 -7.73 3.60 3.35
C MET A 32 -6.56 2.64 3.19
N VAL A 33 -5.38 3.08 3.62
CA VAL A 33 -4.20 2.24 3.65
C VAL A 33 -3.60 2.33 5.05
N ASN A 34 -3.32 1.17 5.64
CA ASN A 34 -2.60 1.06 6.90
C ASN A 34 -1.31 0.29 6.65
N ALA A 35 -0.19 0.87 7.00
CA ALA A 35 1.11 0.24 6.81
C ALA A 35 1.81 0.06 8.15
N ASN A 36 2.39 -1.12 8.35
CA ASN A 36 3.20 -1.42 9.51
C ASN A 36 4.64 -1.64 9.04
N HIS A 37 5.51 -0.69 9.34
CA HIS A 37 6.90 -0.74 8.86
C HIS A 37 7.72 -1.81 9.56
N ASP A 38 7.31 -2.26 10.75
CA ASP A 38 8.07 -3.25 11.51
C ASP A 38 8.04 -4.63 10.84
N ASP A 39 6.90 -5.02 10.31
CA ASP A 39 6.75 -6.34 9.71
C ASP A 39 6.40 -6.31 8.22
N GLY A 40 6.28 -5.12 7.65
CA GLY A 40 6.00 -4.97 6.22
C GLY A 40 4.56 -5.26 5.83
N ARG A 41 3.65 -5.37 6.76
CA ARG A 41 2.25 -5.64 6.46
C ARG A 41 1.54 -4.35 6.06
N VAL A 42 0.75 -4.46 5.01
CA VAL A 42 -0.06 -3.34 4.53
C VAL A 42 -1.48 -3.84 4.35
N VAL A 43 -2.43 -3.15 4.99
CA VAL A 43 -3.85 -3.44 4.83
C VAL A 43 -4.47 -2.35 3.98
N VAL A 44 -5.10 -2.74 2.89
CA VAL A 44 -5.75 -1.83 1.96
C VAL A 44 -7.25 -2.05 2.05
N THR A 45 -7.97 -0.98 2.39
CA THR A 45 -9.44 -0.97 2.32
C THR A 45 -9.81 -0.34 0.98
N TYR A 46 -10.58 -1.04 0.18
CA TYR A 46 -10.87 -0.61 -1.19
C TYR A 46 -12.36 -0.73 -1.51
N GLY A 47 -12.74 -0.14 -2.61
CA GLY A 47 -14.10 -0.21 -3.12
C GLY A 47 -14.10 -0.43 -4.62
N ASP A 48 -15.21 -0.07 -5.27
CA ASP A 48 -15.36 -0.24 -6.71
C ASP A 48 -14.26 0.51 -7.47
N GLY A 49 -13.80 -0.11 -8.54
CA GLY A 49 -12.77 0.49 -9.38
C GLY A 49 -11.34 0.26 -8.92
N PHE A 50 -11.15 -0.44 -7.81
CA PHE A 50 -9.80 -0.76 -7.35
C PHE A 50 -9.13 -1.77 -8.26
N ASP A 51 -7.85 -1.50 -8.60
CA ASP A 51 -7.03 -2.40 -9.40
C ASP A 51 -5.75 -2.69 -8.63
N LEU A 52 -5.58 -3.94 -8.21
CA LEU A 52 -4.42 -4.35 -7.44
C LEU A 52 -3.12 -4.13 -8.21
N GLU A 53 -3.12 -4.38 -9.51
CA GLU A 53 -1.91 -4.18 -10.31
C GLU A 53 -1.50 -2.71 -10.37
N ALA A 54 -2.46 -1.80 -10.46
CA ALA A 54 -2.18 -0.38 -10.42
C ALA A 54 -1.62 0.03 -9.05
N PHE A 55 -2.16 -0.55 -7.97
CA PHE A 55 -1.67 -0.30 -6.63
C PHE A 55 -0.22 -0.77 -6.48
N LYS A 56 0.08 -1.99 -6.93
CA LYS A 56 1.44 -2.54 -6.89
C LYS A 56 2.41 -1.67 -7.69
N ALA A 57 1.99 -1.23 -8.88
CA ALA A 57 2.83 -0.38 -9.72
C ALA A 57 3.13 0.96 -9.05
N ALA A 58 2.15 1.54 -8.37
CA ALA A 58 2.33 2.80 -7.65
C ALA A 58 3.36 2.63 -6.52
N LEU A 59 3.28 1.55 -5.75
CA LEU A 59 4.22 1.29 -4.67
C LEU A 59 5.62 0.99 -5.23
N SER A 60 5.70 0.26 -6.32
CA SER A 60 6.97 -0.07 -6.98
C SER A 60 7.68 1.21 -7.44
N ALA A 61 6.93 2.17 -7.95
CA ALA A 61 7.49 3.46 -8.38
C ALA A 61 8.11 4.24 -7.22
N GLU A 62 7.67 3.97 -5.99
CA GLU A 62 8.22 4.61 -4.79
C GLU A 62 9.37 3.79 -4.17
N GLY A 63 9.76 2.69 -4.79
CA GLY A 63 10.86 1.87 -4.31
C GLY A 63 10.45 0.72 -3.40
N PHE A 64 9.17 0.46 -3.24
CA PHE A 64 8.69 -0.67 -2.45
C PHE A 64 8.47 -1.89 -3.32
N THR A 65 8.68 -3.07 -2.75
CA THR A 65 8.45 -4.33 -3.45
C THR A 65 7.26 -5.04 -2.80
N VAL A 66 6.26 -5.34 -3.60
CA VAL A 66 5.08 -6.07 -3.15
C VAL A 66 5.26 -7.56 -3.43
N ALA A 67 5.16 -8.35 -2.38
CA ALA A 67 5.29 -9.79 -2.50
C ALA A 67 4.03 -10.41 -3.09
#